data_4c03ebd155c5415327ebc6fd3e1db4f3
#
_entry.id   4c03ebd155c5415327ebc6fd3e1db4f3
#
_cell.length_a   1.000
_cell.length_b   1.000
_cell.length_c   1.000
_cell.angle_alpha   90.00
_cell.angle_beta   90.00
_cell.angle_gamma   90.00
#
_symmetry.space_group_name_H-M   'P 1'
#
loop_
_entity.id
_entity.type
_entity.pdbx_description
1 polymer ?
#
loop_
_entity_poly.entity_id
_entity_poly.type
_entity_poly.pdbx_seq_one_letter_code
_entity_poly.pdbx_strand_id
1 'polypeptide(L)'
;MNPGIQKVEALDAGHFVRVEWEDGSESRYPCVWLRDNCQCPHCFLQSARARRLVFEDLDVDIVVKEVALADRKKISITWPDEHASEYEAEWLKKRCFSEEARAEMREDLFLPERQYWGSDLQLPEIPFEEVMYNDESAYKWLCTLKKVGIVLLTGAAARQGELVKLGHRIGFLRLTFYGPTWQVQDKADANNVAYTTGKLCFHTDYPVLQHPPGVQLLHCIKQTAAGGESEVVDGFNVSNKLKKQNPQAYQILSSTAVDYTDVGVDYCDFAVQCKQKIIDVDSRGQAVRINYNNATRDTVFDIPAENVRPFYAALKEFNDLLNSAEHKFTYKLKPGDIVTFDNWRVLHGRQSYPSGSEVSRHLEGAYADWDVVMSRLRLLRKRVLNRD
;
A
#
# COMPACT_ATOMS: atom_id res chain seq x y z
N MET A 1 16.11 -19.52 -19.02
CA MET A 1 16.66 -20.90 -19.11
C MET A 1 16.29 -21.61 -17.82
N ASN A 2 15.72 -22.83 -17.91
CA ASN A 2 15.44 -23.61 -16.70
C ASN A 2 16.77 -23.95 -16.01
N PRO A 3 16.90 -23.69 -14.70
CA PRO A 3 18.11 -24.01 -13.96
C PRO A 3 18.31 -25.54 -13.92
N GLY A 4 19.51 -26.00 -14.32
CA GLY A 4 19.91 -27.39 -14.17
C GLY A 4 20.68 -27.60 -12.88
N ILE A 5 20.49 -28.75 -12.24
CA ILE A 5 21.24 -29.17 -11.05
C ILE A 5 22.39 -30.05 -11.48
N GLN A 6 23.60 -29.68 -11.09
CA GLN A 6 24.79 -30.47 -11.35
C GLN A 6 25.07 -31.50 -10.26
N LYS A 7 24.91 -31.10 -9.00
CA LYS A 7 25.19 -31.96 -7.83
C LYS A 7 24.31 -31.57 -6.64
N VAL A 8 24.01 -32.53 -5.80
CA VAL A 8 23.34 -32.34 -4.51
C VAL A 8 24.07 -33.16 -3.43
N GLU A 9 24.22 -32.60 -2.25
CA GLU A 9 24.79 -33.29 -1.09
C GLU A 9 24.30 -32.73 0.24
N ALA A 10 24.33 -33.57 1.26
CA ALA A 10 24.04 -33.18 2.65
C ALA A 10 25.29 -32.52 3.26
N LEU A 11 25.09 -31.46 4.03
CA LEU A 11 26.11 -30.74 4.78
C LEU A 11 25.77 -30.66 6.27
N ASP A 12 26.77 -30.34 7.09
CA ASP A 12 26.62 -30.07 8.51
C ASP A 12 25.86 -31.20 9.23
N ALA A 13 26.36 -32.43 9.11
CA ALA A 13 25.76 -33.64 9.65
C ALA A 13 24.29 -33.88 9.22
N GLY A 14 23.92 -33.38 8.06
CA GLY A 14 22.59 -33.56 7.47
C GLY A 14 21.57 -32.44 7.77
N HIS A 15 21.99 -31.36 8.42
CA HIS A 15 21.08 -30.21 8.70
C HIS A 15 20.87 -29.28 7.50
N PHE A 16 21.70 -29.38 6.47
CA PHE A 16 21.59 -28.61 5.23
C PHE A 16 21.72 -29.50 4.00
N VAL A 17 21.07 -29.07 2.93
CA VAL A 17 21.26 -29.61 1.59
C VAL A 17 21.92 -28.54 0.72
N ARG A 18 23.06 -28.87 0.12
CA ARG A 18 23.74 -28.04 -0.86
C ARG A 18 23.36 -28.50 -2.27
N VAL A 19 23.03 -27.54 -3.11
CA VAL A 19 22.74 -27.72 -4.52
C VAL A 19 23.77 -26.95 -5.33
N GLU A 20 24.53 -27.63 -6.18
CA GLU A 20 25.40 -27.01 -7.19
C GLU A 20 24.64 -26.92 -8.50
N TRP A 21 24.58 -25.72 -9.07
CA TRP A 21 23.87 -25.46 -10.31
C TRP A 21 24.78 -25.55 -11.53
N GLU A 22 24.21 -25.85 -12.69
CA GLU A 22 24.96 -25.91 -13.96
C GLU A 22 25.60 -24.56 -14.37
N ASP A 23 25.10 -23.44 -13.84
CA ASP A 23 25.66 -22.10 -14.03
C ASP A 23 26.89 -21.83 -13.13
N GLY A 24 27.32 -22.80 -12.34
CA GLY A 24 28.45 -22.71 -11.41
C GLY A 24 28.11 -22.06 -10.07
N SER A 25 26.90 -21.62 -9.86
CA SER A 25 26.47 -21.11 -8.55
C SER A 25 26.09 -22.25 -7.61
N GLU A 26 25.99 -21.95 -6.33
CA GLU A 26 25.51 -22.90 -5.32
C GLU A 26 24.45 -22.29 -4.41
N SER A 27 23.61 -23.15 -3.86
CA SER A 27 22.59 -22.79 -2.87
C SER A 27 22.59 -23.76 -1.72
N ARG A 28 22.34 -23.23 -0.52
CA ARG A 28 22.22 -24.05 0.72
C ARG A 28 20.79 -23.90 1.26
N TYR A 29 20.18 -25.02 1.58
CA TYR A 29 18.81 -25.08 2.11
C TYR A 29 18.80 -25.77 3.48
N PRO A 30 18.29 -25.11 4.54
CA PRO A 30 18.08 -25.76 5.83
C PRO A 30 17.06 -26.89 5.70
N CYS A 31 17.36 -28.04 6.32
CA CYS A 31 16.50 -29.22 6.23
C CYS A 31 15.12 -29.00 6.87
N VAL A 32 15.05 -28.26 7.97
CA VAL A 32 13.76 -27.87 8.57
C VAL A 32 12.90 -27.09 7.60
N TRP A 33 13.50 -26.15 6.83
CA TRP A 33 12.77 -25.39 5.83
C TRP A 33 12.31 -26.27 4.65
N LEU A 34 13.16 -27.19 4.19
CA LEU A 34 12.77 -28.14 3.14
C LEU A 34 11.60 -29.01 3.63
N ARG A 35 11.70 -29.57 4.85
CA ARG A 35 10.64 -30.41 5.40
C ARG A 35 9.30 -29.67 5.57
N ASP A 36 9.34 -28.46 6.10
CA ASP A 36 8.15 -27.59 6.26
C ASP A 36 7.51 -27.24 4.91
N ASN A 37 8.31 -27.17 3.86
CA ASN A 37 7.86 -26.81 2.53
C ASN A 37 7.75 -27.98 1.55
N CYS A 38 7.59 -29.20 2.06
CA CYS A 38 7.38 -30.38 1.23
C CYS A 38 6.16 -30.22 0.32
N GLN A 39 6.35 -30.49 -0.98
CA GLN A 39 5.34 -30.27 -2.01
C GLN A 39 4.49 -31.51 -2.30
N CYS A 40 4.66 -32.62 -1.57
CA CYS A 40 3.86 -33.80 -1.76
C CYS A 40 2.39 -33.59 -1.37
N PRO A 41 1.44 -34.37 -1.91
CA PRO A 41 0.00 -34.21 -1.60
C PRO A 41 -0.38 -34.36 -0.14
N HIS A 42 0.43 -35.05 0.67
CA HIS A 42 0.22 -35.16 2.12
C HIS A 42 0.57 -33.89 2.88
N CYS A 43 1.61 -33.17 2.44
CA CYS A 43 2.13 -31.98 3.10
C CYS A 43 1.62 -30.67 2.51
N PHE A 44 1.13 -30.71 1.26
CA PHE A 44 0.71 -29.49 0.55
C PHE A 44 -0.54 -29.73 -0.28
N LEU A 45 -1.53 -28.84 -0.13
CA LEU A 45 -2.77 -28.85 -0.90
C LEU A 45 -2.64 -27.89 -2.09
N GLN A 46 -2.42 -28.44 -3.30
CA GLN A 46 -2.18 -27.65 -4.50
C GLN A 46 -3.36 -26.73 -4.86
N SER A 47 -4.61 -27.19 -4.71
CA SER A 47 -5.80 -26.40 -5.02
C SER A 47 -5.94 -25.15 -4.16
N ALA A 48 -5.49 -25.20 -2.91
CA ALA A 48 -5.51 -24.09 -1.96
C ALA A 48 -4.15 -23.36 -1.89
N ARG A 49 -3.09 -23.91 -2.50
CA ARG A 49 -1.71 -23.45 -2.36
C ARG A 49 -1.28 -23.27 -0.90
N ALA A 50 -1.65 -24.23 -0.07
CA ALA A 50 -1.49 -24.17 1.38
C ALA A 50 -0.84 -25.45 1.94
N ARG A 51 -0.07 -25.27 3.01
CA ARG A 51 0.48 -26.38 3.78
C ARG A 51 -0.63 -27.19 4.42
N ARG A 52 -0.50 -28.51 4.39
CA ARG A 52 -1.27 -29.47 5.17
C ARG A 52 -0.47 -30.03 6.32
N LEU A 53 0.85 -29.89 6.26
CA LEU A 53 1.76 -30.29 7.33
C LEU A 53 1.34 -29.62 8.64
N VAL A 54 1.16 -30.41 9.68
CA VAL A 54 0.85 -29.97 11.04
C VAL A 54 2.14 -29.51 11.68
N PHE A 55 2.21 -28.25 12.11
CA PHE A 55 3.46 -27.64 12.57
C PHE A 55 3.98 -28.29 13.87
N GLU A 56 3.08 -28.81 14.71
CA GLU A 56 3.41 -29.52 15.93
C GLU A 56 4.19 -30.82 15.67
N ASP A 57 4.03 -31.39 14.46
CA ASP A 57 4.74 -32.61 14.05
C ASP A 57 6.11 -32.30 13.40
N LEU A 58 6.46 -31.02 13.24
CA LEU A 58 7.71 -30.61 12.61
C LEU A 58 8.86 -30.68 13.62
N ASP A 59 9.85 -31.54 13.36
CA ASP A 59 11.11 -31.54 14.09
C ASP A 59 12.02 -30.43 13.54
N VAL A 60 12.37 -29.46 14.40
CA VAL A 60 13.23 -28.32 14.01
C VAL A 60 14.70 -28.73 13.83
N ASP A 61 15.10 -29.83 14.42
CA ASP A 61 16.44 -30.40 14.34
C ASP A 61 16.54 -31.53 13.30
N ILE A 62 15.54 -31.66 12.44
CA ILE A 62 15.48 -32.68 11.40
C ILE A 62 16.72 -32.68 10.51
N VAL A 63 17.23 -33.85 10.22
CA VAL A 63 18.34 -34.10 9.30
C VAL A 63 17.85 -34.91 8.11
N VAL A 64 18.55 -34.85 7.00
CA VAL A 64 18.27 -35.76 5.88
C VAL A 64 18.79 -37.14 6.19
N LYS A 65 18.01 -38.16 5.88
CA LYS A 65 18.49 -39.54 5.83
C LYS A 65 19.26 -39.80 4.55
N GLU A 66 18.69 -39.35 3.44
CA GLU A 66 19.29 -39.49 2.11
C GLU A 66 18.84 -38.31 1.21
N VAL A 67 19.76 -37.82 0.40
CA VAL A 67 19.45 -36.87 -0.67
C VAL A 67 20.06 -37.35 -1.97
N ALA A 68 19.28 -37.30 -3.04
CA ALA A 68 19.69 -37.76 -4.35
C ALA A 68 19.25 -36.80 -5.45
N LEU A 69 20.01 -36.76 -6.52
CA LEU A 69 19.61 -36.11 -7.77
C LEU A 69 18.72 -37.07 -8.53
N ALA A 70 17.42 -36.83 -8.57
CA ALA A 70 16.47 -37.66 -9.31
C ALA A 70 16.65 -37.48 -10.83
N ASP A 71 16.85 -36.24 -11.25
CA ASP A 71 17.29 -35.84 -12.60
C ASP A 71 17.88 -34.42 -12.55
N ARG A 72 18.31 -33.88 -13.71
CA ARG A 72 18.87 -32.51 -13.79
C ARG A 72 17.94 -31.39 -13.31
N LYS A 73 16.66 -31.70 -13.14
CA LYS A 73 15.59 -30.72 -12.78
C LYS A 73 14.96 -30.98 -11.43
N LYS A 74 15.37 -32.05 -10.74
CA LYS A 74 14.70 -32.47 -9.52
C LYS A 74 15.63 -33.15 -8.53
N ILE A 75 15.52 -32.81 -7.25
CA ILE A 75 16.11 -33.55 -6.15
C ILE A 75 15.06 -34.34 -5.38
N SER A 76 15.46 -35.46 -4.82
CA SER A 76 14.67 -36.29 -3.92
C SER A 76 15.35 -36.36 -2.55
N ILE A 77 14.58 -36.23 -1.49
CA ILE A 77 15.02 -36.33 -0.10
C ILE A 77 14.20 -37.39 0.62
N THR A 78 14.88 -38.31 1.30
CA THR A 78 14.27 -39.22 2.25
C THR A 78 14.58 -38.76 3.67
N TRP A 79 13.54 -38.56 4.45
CA TRP A 79 13.62 -38.15 5.85
C TRP A 79 13.74 -39.36 6.78
N PRO A 80 14.14 -39.19 8.08
CA PRO A 80 14.27 -40.30 9.03
C PRO A 80 13.00 -41.11 9.29
N ASP A 81 11.83 -40.48 9.14
CA ASP A 81 10.51 -41.07 9.23
C ASP A 81 10.05 -41.82 7.95
N GLU A 82 10.97 -42.03 7.01
CA GLU A 82 10.74 -42.62 5.68
C GLU A 82 9.83 -41.76 4.77
N HIS A 83 9.47 -40.55 5.18
CA HIS A 83 8.78 -39.62 4.30
C HIS A 83 9.70 -39.20 3.14
N ALA A 84 9.14 -39.09 1.92
CA ALA A 84 9.87 -38.67 0.76
C ALA A 84 9.38 -37.28 0.30
N SER A 85 10.32 -36.40 -0.01
CA SER A 85 10.06 -35.07 -0.58
C SER A 85 10.79 -34.89 -1.90
N GLU A 86 10.13 -34.31 -2.88
CA GLU A 86 10.75 -33.96 -4.16
C GLU A 86 10.64 -32.45 -4.37
N TYR A 87 11.70 -31.85 -4.95
CA TYR A 87 11.75 -30.41 -5.24
C TYR A 87 12.30 -30.17 -6.64
N GLU A 88 11.51 -29.42 -7.41
CA GLU A 88 11.91 -28.97 -8.73
C GLU A 88 13.03 -27.92 -8.65
N ALA A 89 13.98 -28.00 -9.57
CA ALA A 89 15.13 -27.09 -9.63
C ALA A 89 14.70 -25.61 -9.69
N GLU A 90 13.71 -25.29 -10.51
CA GLU A 90 13.18 -23.94 -10.64
C GLU A 90 12.56 -23.44 -9.33
N TRP A 91 11.81 -24.31 -8.66
CA TRP A 91 11.21 -24.00 -7.36
C TRP A 91 12.27 -23.69 -6.30
N LEU A 92 13.34 -24.49 -6.25
CA LEU A 92 14.47 -24.31 -5.33
C LEU A 92 15.25 -23.03 -5.66
N LYS A 93 15.63 -22.84 -6.93
CA LYS A 93 16.44 -21.69 -7.36
C LYS A 93 15.76 -20.38 -7.03
N LYS A 94 14.46 -20.28 -7.31
CA LYS A 94 13.64 -19.10 -7.00
C LYS A 94 13.57 -18.80 -5.50
N ARG A 95 13.74 -19.81 -4.64
CA ARG A 95 13.59 -19.68 -3.18
C ARG A 95 14.89 -19.81 -2.42
N CYS A 96 16.02 -19.72 -3.10
CA CYS A 96 17.30 -19.82 -2.43
C CYS A 96 17.53 -18.61 -1.48
N PHE A 97 18.40 -18.83 -0.50
CA PHE A 97 18.64 -17.85 0.58
C PHE A 97 19.69 -16.80 0.23
N SER A 98 20.10 -16.70 -1.04
CA SER A 98 21.03 -15.66 -1.49
C SER A 98 20.38 -14.27 -1.50
N GLU A 99 21.21 -13.22 -1.40
CA GLU A 99 20.69 -11.83 -1.46
C GLU A 99 20.12 -11.51 -2.85
N GLU A 100 20.70 -12.04 -3.90
CA GLU A 100 20.27 -11.85 -5.28
C GLU A 100 18.86 -12.43 -5.49
N ALA A 101 18.64 -13.69 -5.08
CA ALA A 101 17.33 -14.32 -5.20
C ALA A 101 16.27 -13.61 -4.34
N ARG A 102 16.65 -13.12 -3.15
CA ARG A 102 15.75 -12.31 -2.32
C ARG A 102 15.44 -10.95 -2.92
N ALA A 103 16.40 -10.32 -3.59
CA ALA A 103 16.19 -9.07 -4.30
C ALA A 103 15.24 -9.28 -5.47
N GLU A 104 15.44 -10.32 -6.27
CA GLU A 104 14.56 -10.71 -7.37
C GLU A 104 13.14 -11.02 -6.88
N MET A 105 12.99 -11.76 -5.77
CA MET A 105 11.68 -12.01 -5.16
C MET A 105 11.01 -10.75 -4.66
N ARG A 106 11.75 -9.79 -4.11
CA ARG A 106 11.19 -8.49 -3.70
C ARG A 106 10.68 -7.71 -4.90
N GLU A 107 11.41 -7.76 -5.99
CA GLU A 107 10.98 -7.18 -7.27
C GLU A 107 9.73 -7.89 -7.80
N ASP A 108 9.66 -9.22 -7.68
CA ASP A 108 8.47 -10.02 -8.02
C ASP A 108 7.27 -9.74 -7.12
N LEU A 109 7.48 -9.45 -5.83
CA LEU A 109 6.43 -9.02 -4.91
C LEU A 109 5.97 -7.58 -5.18
N PHE A 110 6.63 -6.91 -6.09
CA PHE A 110 6.27 -5.60 -6.57
C PHE A 110 6.33 -4.49 -5.52
N LEU A 111 7.53 -4.20 -5.08
CA LEU A 111 7.84 -3.02 -4.29
C LEU A 111 8.61 -2.04 -5.17
N PRO A 112 7.95 -1.29 -6.10
CA PRO A 112 8.64 -0.34 -6.94
C PRO A 112 9.31 0.72 -6.09
N GLU A 113 10.46 1.18 -6.52
CA GLU A 113 11.14 2.29 -5.89
C GLU A 113 10.24 3.52 -5.88
N ARG A 114 10.13 4.18 -4.73
CA ARG A 114 9.31 5.38 -4.58
C ARG A 114 9.95 6.55 -5.32
N GLN A 115 9.14 7.26 -6.08
CA GLN A 115 9.51 8.54 -6.67
C GLN A 115 8.90 9.66 -5.85
N TYR A 116 9.75 10.41 -5.14
CA TYR A 116 9.32 11.57 -4.35
C TYR A 116 9.14 12.80 -5.24
N TRP A 117 8.25 13.67 -4.85
CA TRP A 117 7.95 14.87 -5.62
C TRP A 117 7.59 16.08 -4.74
N GLY A 118 7.62 17.25 -5.33
CA GLY A 118 7.21 18.52 -4.77
C GLY A 118 6.33 19.30 -5.75
N SER A 119 6.48 20.62 -5.79
CA SER A 119 5.74 21.50 -6.70
C SER A 119 6.04 21.26 -8.19
N ASP A 120 7.11 20.55 -8.49
CA ASP A 120 7.54 20.12 -9.82
C ASP A 120 6.84 18.85 -10.34
N LEU A 121 5.84 18.35 -9.62
CA LEU A 121 5.11 17.14 -10.02
C LEU A 121 4.60 17.25 -11.46
N GLN A 122 4.97 16.29 -12.28
CA GLN A 122 4.29 16.03 -13.55
C GLN A 122 3.17 15.02 -13.24
N LEU A 123 1.95 15.53 -13.04
CA LEU A 123 0.81 14.70 -12.64
C LEU A 123 0.55 13.62 -13.71
N PRO A 124 0.76 12.32 -13.40
CA PRO A 124 0.53 11.28 -14.38
C PRO A 124 -0.94 11.20 -14.77
N GLU A 125 -1.22 11.10 -16.06
CA GLU A 125 -2.57 11.01 -16.61
C GLU A 125 -2.73 9.75 -17.44
N ILE A 126 -3.87 9.07 -17.30
CA ILE A 126 -4.25 7.91 -18.11
C ILE A 126 -5.74 8.04 -18.43
N PRO A 127 -6.18 7.79 -19.68
CA PRO A 127 -7.60 7.77 -20.00
C PRO A 127 -8.36 6.72 -19.19
N PHE A 128 -9.47 7.10 -18.59
CA PHE A 128 -10.30 6.21 -17.77
C PHE A 128 -10.75 4.96 -18.55
N GLU A 129 -11.16 5.14 -19.78
CA GLU A 129 -11.63 4.03 -20.62
C GLU A 129 -10.52 3.01 -20.91
N GLU A 130 -9.29 3.46 -21.09
CA GLU A 130 -8.14 2.55 -21.23
C GLU A 130 -7.90 1.73 -19.96
N VAL A 131 -7.98 2.35 -18.79
CA VAL A 131 -7.86 1.63 -17.51
C VAL A 131 -8.95 0.57 -17.36
N MET A 132 -10.16 0.87 -17.82
CA MET A 132 -11.30 -0.04 -17.70
C MET A 132 -11.18 -1.27 -18.62
N TYR A 133 -10.64 -1.11 -19.83
CA TYR A 133 -10.73 -2.14 -20.86
C TYR A 133 -9.37 -2.68 -21.34
N ASN A 134 -8.25 -2.08 -20.95
CA ASN A 134 -6.91 -2.51 -21.32
C ASN A 134 -6.11 -2.91 -20.07
N ASP A 135 -5.65 -4.16 -20.02
CA ASP A 135 -4.89 -4.67 -18.87
C ASP A 135 -3.51 -3.99 -18.71
N GLU A 136 -2.84 -3.58 -19.81
CA GLU A 136 -1.56 -2.87 -19.76
C GLU A 136 -1.74 -1.47 -19.15
N SER A 137 -2.80 -0.76 -19.55
CA SER A 137 -3.12 0.57 -19.01
C SER A 137 -3.54 0.49 -17.54
N ALA A 138 -4.32 -0.51 -17.15
CA ALA A 138 -4.66 -0.76 -15.76
C ALA A 138 -3.42 -1.12 -14.92
N TYR A 139 -2.54 -1.94 -15.44
CA TYR A 139 -1.26 -2.28 -14.82
C TYR A 139 -0.38 -1.02 -14.63
N LYS A 140 -0.23 -0.23 -15.69
CA LYS A 140 0.51 1.04 -15.66
C LYS A 140 -0.06 1.99 -14.60
N TRP A 141 -1.40 2.12 -14.51
CA TRP A 141 -2.07 2.92 -13.50
C TRP A 141 -1.65 2.52 -12.08
N LEU A 142 -1.80 1.24 -11.73
CA LEU A 142 -1.53 0.76 -10.38
C LEU A 142 -0.03 0.80 -10.03
N CYS A 143 0.86 0.53 -10.99
CA CYS A 143 2.30 0.70 -10.81
C CYS A 143 2.67 2.16 -10.52
N THR A 144 2.13 3.09 -11.30
CA THR A 144 2.38 4.53 -11.13
C THR A 144 1.81 5.01 -9.79
N LEU A 145 0.60 4.56 -9.44
CA LEU A 145 -0.02 4.85 -8.15
C LEU A 145 0.88 4.41 -6.98
N LYS A 146 1.47 3.23 -7.06
CA LYS A 146 2.39 2.73 -6.02
C LYS A 146 3.72 3.51 -5.99
N LYS A 147 4.26 3.84 -7.15
CA LYS A 147 5.56 4.52 -7.29
C LYS A 147 5.49 6.01 -6.97
N VAL A 148 4.53 6.73 -7.55
CA VAL A 148 4.38 8.18 -7.46
C VAL A 148 3.40 8.59 -6.36
N GLY A 149 2.39 7.78 -6.11
CA GLY A 149 1.36 8.02 -5.09
C GLY A 149 0.13 8.76 -5.59
N ILE A 150 0.11 9.22 -6.83
CA ILE A 150 -1.03 9.94 -7.42
C ILE A 150 -1.10 9.72 -8.94
N VAL A 151 -2.30 9.49 -9.44
CA VAL A 151 -2.59 9.37 -10.88
C VAL A 151 -3.96 9.97 -11.18
N LEU A 152 -4.06 10.77 -12.23
CA LEU A 152 -5.30 11.31 -12.76
C LEU A 152 -5.83 10.40 -13.87
N LEU A 153 -7.07 9.93 -13.73
CA LEU A 153 -7.79 9.24 -14.79
C LEU A 153 -8.72 10.26 -15.47
N THR A 154 -8.64 10.38 -16.78
CA THR A 154 -9.35 11.42 -17.55
C THR A 154 -10.48 10.85 -18.41
N GLY A 155 -11.52 11.64 -18.65
CA GLY A 155 -12.55 11.32 -19.62
C GLY A 155 -13.60 10.30 -19.18
N ALA A 156 -13.80 10.10 -17.87
CA ALA A 156 -14.95 9.37 -17.37
C ALA A 156 -16.25 10.17 -17.58
N ALA A 157 -17.40 9.51 -17.57
CA ALA A 157 -18.68 10.22 -17.60
C ALA A 157 -18.85 11.05 -16.31
N ALA A 158 -19.30 12.31 -16.47
CA ALA A 158 -19.51 13.23 -15.33
C ALA A 158 -20.81 12.91 -14.59
N ARG A 159 -20.92 11.72 -14.03
CA ARG A 159 -22.09 11.23 -13.30
C ARG A 159 -21.71 10.25 -12.19
N GLN A 160 -22.54 10.10 -11.20
CA GLN A 160 -22.35 9.10 -10.14
C GLN A 160 -22.33 7.68 -10.71
N GLY A 161 -21.57 6.79 -10.05
CA GLY A 161 -21.48 5.37 -10.37
C GLY A 161 -20.22 4.96 -11.12
N GLU A 162 -19.45 5.88 -11.67
CA GLU A 162 -18.20 5.54 -12.37
C GLU A 162 -17.13 4.98 -11.41
N LEU A 163 -17.13 5.43 -10.14
CA LEU A 163 -16.23 4.86 -9.12
C LEU A 163 -16.60 3.41 -8.75
N VAL A 164 -17.86 3.06 -8.78
CA VAL A 164 -18.29 1.67 -8.57
C VAL A 164 -17.74 0.75 -9.67
N LYS A 165 -17.78 1.20 -10.92
CA LYS A 165 -17.18 0.47 -12.04
C LYS A 165 -15.66 0.31 -11.86
N LEU A 166 -14.98 1.38 -11.46
CA LEU A 166 -13.55 1.35 -11.19
C LEU A 166 -13.24 0.41 -10.00
N GLY A 167 -14.10 0.41 -8.98
CA GLY A 167 -14.04 -0.53 -7.87
C GLY A 167 -14.10 -1.99 -8.34
N HIS A 168 -15.01 -2.33 -9.23
CA HIS A 168 -15.07 -3.67 -9.82
C HIS A 168 -13.84 -4.02 -10.67
N ARG A 169 -13.22 -3.03 -11.32
CA ARG A 169 -11.99 -3.22 -12.09
C ARG A 169 -10.82 -3.67 -11.21
N ILE A 170 -10.70 -3.11 -10.01
CA ILE A 170 -9.64 -3.47 -9.05
C ILE A 170 -10.02 -4.62 -8.11
N GLY A 171 -11.29 -4.89 -7.92
CA GLY A 171 -11.83 -5.90 -7.02
C GLY A 171 -13.09 -5.42 -6.33
N PHE A 172 -12.95 -4.62 -5.29
CA PHE A 172 -14.08 -4.01 -4.57
C PHE A 172 -13.64 -2.74 -3.83
N LEU A 173 -14.61 -1.86 -3.58
CA LEU A 173 -14.41 -0.66 -2.78
C LEU A 173 -14.51 -0.99 -1.28
N ARG A 174 -13.85 -0.18 -0.46
CA ARG A 174 -13.96 -0.27 0.99
C ARG A 174 -15.24 0.43 1.46
N LEU A 175 -16.09 -0.29 2.17
CA LEU A 175 -17.22 0.29 2.88
C LEU A 175 -16.71 1.03 4.12
N THR A 176 -17.19 2.27 4.33
CA THR A 176 -16.93 3.07 5.53
C THR A 176 -18.25 3.54 6.16
N PHE A 177 -18.17 4.30 7.24
CA PHE A 177 -19.33 4.96 7.86
C PHE A 177 -20.01 6.00 6.96
N TYR A 178 -19.33 6.42 5.88
CA TYR A 178 -19.91 7.28 4.83
C TYR A 178 -20.45 6.49 3.62
N GLY A 179 -20.50 5.15 3.70
CA GLY A 179 -20.97 4.26 2.63
C GLY A 179 -19.86 3.74 1.71
N PRO A 180 -20.23 2.98 0.68
CA PRO A 180 -19.29 2.48 -0.33
C PRO A 180 -18.77 3.59 -1.25
N THR A 181 -19.61 4.61 -1.50
CA THR A 181 -19.28 5.90 -2.13
C THR A 181 -19.95 7.02 -1.34
N TRP A 182 -19.44 8.21 -1.44
CA TRP A 182 -19.95 9.39 -0.74
C TRP A 182 -19.82 10.62 -1.59
N GLN A 183 -20.68 11.63 -1.33
CA GLN A 183 -20.78 12.84 -2.15
C GLN A 183 -20.15 14.03 -1.43
N VAL A 184 -19.16 14.66 -2.08
CA VAL A 184 -18.52 15.89 -1.61
C VAL A 184 -19.18 17.09 -2.28
N GLN A 185 -20.09 17.70 -1.55
CA GLN A 185 -20.77 18.93 -1.91
C GLN A 185 -21.14 19.67 -0.62
N ASP A 186 -21.41 20.96 -0.68
CA ASP A 186 -21.80 21.68 0.53
C ASP A 186 -23.19 21.22 1.02
N LYS A 187 -23.30 21.10 2.33
CA LYS A 187 -24.51 20.67 3.05
C LYS A 187 -24.79 21.68 4.17
N ALA A 188 -26.07 21.97 4.41
CA ALA A 188 -26.51 22.91 5.43
C ALA A 188 -26.06 22.49 6.84
N ASP A 189 -26.26 21.21 7.20
CA ASP A 189 -25.85 20.65 8.50
C ASP A 189 -24.72 19.62 8.25
N ALA A 190 -23.56 20.12 7.86
CA ALA A 190 -22.43 19.27 7.48
C ALA A 190 -21.91 18.47 8.69
N ASN A 191 -21.86 17.15 8.54
CA ASN A 191 -21.24 16.22 9.48
C ASN A 191 -19.73 15.97 9.21
N ASN A 192 -19.17 16.67 8.22
CA ASN A 192 -17.78 16.64 7.85
C ASN A 192 -17.36 17.99 7.25
N VAL A 193 -16.15 18.48 7.58
CA VAL A 193 -15.63 19.75 7.04
C VAL A 193 -15.49 19.75 5.52
N ALA A 194 -15.31 18.58 4.89
CA ALA A 194 -15.27 18.44 3.43
C ALA A 194 -16.60 18.82 2.76
N TYR A 195 -17.71 18.81 3.50
CA TYR A 195 -19.04 19.17 3.04
C TYR A 195 -19.37 20.66 3.23
N THR A 196 -18.35 21.48 3.35
CA THR A 196 -18.44 22.94 3.43
C THR A 196 -17.76 23.60 2.24
N THR A 197 -17.97 24.92 2.03
CA THR A 197 -17.34 25.70 0.97
C THR A 197 -16.00 26.33 1.38
N GLY A 198 -15.63 26.24 2.66
CA GLY A 198 -14.42 26.79 3.22
C GLY A 198 -13.15 26.08 2.71
N LYS A 199 -11.99 26.70 2.97
CA LYS A 199 -10.70 26.06 2.71
C LYS A 199 -10.60 24.75 3.49
N LEU A 200 -10.17 23.70 2.80
CA LEU A 200 -9.84 22.42 3.39
C LEU A 200 -8.32 22.27 3.49
N CYS A 201 -7.78 22.29 4.71
CA CYS A 201 -6.35 22.17 4.95
C CYS A 201 -5.84 20.78 4.56
N PHE A 202 -4.53 20.66 4.34
CA PHE A 202 -3.89 19.36 4.06
C PHE A 202 -4.19 18.34 5.15
N HIS A 203 -4.64 17.18 4.74
CA HIS A 203 -4.98 16.06 5.61
C HIS A 203 -4.88 14.74 4.85
N THR A 204 -4.80 13.66 5.59
CA THR A 204 -5.15 12.32 5.13
C THR A 204 -6.54 11.97 5.65
N ASP A 205 -7.24 11.12 4.93
CA ASP A 205 -8.57 10.70 5.34
C ASP A 205 -8.50 9.57 6.37
N TYR A 206 -9.34 9.67 7.38
CA TYR A 206 -9.61 8.62 8.34
C TYR A 206 -8.43 8.16 9.23
N PRO A 207 -7.59 9.05 9.76
CA PRO A 207 -6.63 8.65 10.80
C PRO A 207 -7.31 8.14 12.08
N VAL A 208 -8.62 8.39 12.24
CA VAL A 208 -9.46 7.88 13.33
C VAL A 208 -9.72 6.38 13.22
N LEU A 209 -9.52 5.75 12.07
CA LEU A 209 -9.62 4.31 11.90
C LEU A 209 -8.29 3.64 12.25
N GLN A 210 -8.35 2.48 12.90
CA GLN A 210 -7.16 1.67 13.19
C GLN A 210 -6.38 1.34 11.91
N HIS A 211 -7.11 1.10 10.83
CA HIS A 211 -6.56 0.94 9.48
C HIS A 211 -7.17 1.97 8.55
N PRO A 212 -6.55 3.14 8.38
CA PRO A 212 -7.00 4.13 7.41
C PRO A 212 -7.04 3.57 6.00
N PRO A 213 -7.97 4.02 5.13
CA PRO A 213 -8.01 3.60 3.74
C PRO A 213 -6.68 3.85 3.02
N GLY A 214 -6.23 2.86 2.26
CA GLY A 214 -4.93 2.95 1.56
C GLY A 214 -4.98 3.82 0.31
N VAL A 215 -6.06 3.74 -0.46
CA VAL A 215 -6.23 4.48 -1.72
C VAL A 215 -7.54 5.23 -1.70
N GLN A 216 -7.49 6.48 -2.10
CA GLN A 216 -8.65 7.35 -2.27
C GLN A 216 -8.91 7.64 -3.74
N LEU A 217 -10.17 7.65 -4.11
CA LEU A 217 -10.67 7.94 -5.44
C LEU A 217 -11.62 9.12 -5.36
N LEU A 218 -11.39 10.19 -6.12
CA LEU A 218 -12.27 11.37 -6.17
C LEU A 218 -12.63 11.66 -7.61
N HIS A 219 -13.91 11.52 -7.93
CA HIS A 219 -14.47 11.75 -9.26
C HIS A 219 -15.15 13.12 -9.33
N CYS A 220 -14.72 13.97 -10.23
CA CYS A 220 -15.34 15.26 -10.45
C CYS A 220 -16.58 15.13 -11.35
N ILE A 221 -17.74 15.41 -10.80
CA ILE A 221 -19.02 15.39 -11.51
C ILE A 221 -19.37 16.82 -11.97
N LYS A 222 -19.21 17.79 -11.07
CA LYS A 222 -19.45 19.20 -11.35
C LYS A 222 -18.34 20.05 -10.73
N GLN A 223 -17.87 21.04 -11.45
CA GLN A 223 -16.81 21.95 -10.97
C GLN A 223 -17.27 23.39 -10.96
N THR A 224 -16.86 24.13 -9.93
CA THR A 224 -17.10 25.57 -9.83
C THR A 224 -16.20 26.33 -10.81
N ALA A 225 -16.71 27.46 -11.32
CA ALA A 225 -15.94 28.34 -12.22
C ALA A 225 -14.74 28.99 -11.50
N ALA A 226 -14.95 29.47 -10.26
CA ALA A 226 -13.95 30.15 -9.44
C ALA A 226 -13.68 29.40 -8.15
N GLY A 227 -12.43 29.35 -7.74
CA GLY A 227 -12.02 28.64 -6.53
C GLY A 227 -12.12 27.11 -6.66
N GLY A 228 -12.05 26.40 -5.54
CA GLY A 228 -12.18 24.96 -5.46
C GLY A 228 -11.02 24.17 -6.06
N GLU A 229 -9.87 24.81 -6.30
CA GLU A 229 -8.65 24.13 -6.73
C GLU A 229 -8.26 23.08 -5.71
N SER A 230 -7.85 21.90 -6.19
CA SER A 230 -7.31 20.82 -5.37
C SER A 230 -5.82 21.06 -5.13
N GLU A 231 -5.38 20.77 -3.94
CA GLU A 231 -3.98 20.83 -3.54
C GLU A 231 -3.55 19.48 -3.00
N VAL A 232 -2.34 19.05 -3.35
CA VAL A 232 -1.73 17.80 -2.87
C VAL A 232 -0.28 18.05 -2.49
N VAL A 233 0.21 17.23 -1.56
CA VAL A 233 1.61 17.23 -1.14
C VAL A 233 2.06 15.81 -0.84
N ASP A 234 3.30 15.48 -1.24
CA ASP A 234 3.93 14.20 -0.93
C ASP A 234 4.40 14.18 0.52
N GLY A 235 3.61 13.61 1.40
CA GLY A 235 3.91 13.54 2.82
C GLY A 235 5.19 12.77 3.15
N PHE A 236 5.59 11.81 2.32
CA PHE A 236 6.86 11.11 2.51
C PHE A 236 8.06 11.97 2.14
N ASN A 237 7.95 12.77 1.08
CA ASN A 237 8.98 13.75 0.73
C ASN A 237 9.15 14.80 1.84
N VAL A 238 8.05 15.33 2.34
CA VAL A 238 8.06 16.30 3.46
C VAL A 238 8.62 15.66 4.74
N SER A 239 8.27 14.41 5.04
CA SER A 239 8.82 13.67 6.17
C SER A 239 10.34 13.51 6.06
N ASN A 240 10.85 13.20 4.87
CA ASN A 240 12.29 13.11 4.63
C ASN A 240 12.98 14.47 4.81
N LYS A 241 12.34 15.55 4.39
CA LYS A 241 12.83 16.91 4.58
C LYS A 241 12.89 17.27 6.08
N LEU A 242 11.82 17.01 6.81
CA LEU A 242 11.76 17.22 8.26
C LEU A 242 12.84 16.42 8.98
N LYS A 243 13.02 15.14 8.64
CA LYS A 243 14.05 14.28 9.24
C LYS A 243 15.45 14.83 9.07
N LYS A 244 15.74 15.48 7.94
CA LYS A 244 17.03 16.11 7.64
C LYS A 244 17.19 17.45 8.37
N GLN A 245 16.16 18.29 8.39
CA GLN A 245 16.22 19.65 8.96
C GLN A 245 16.12 19.66 10.48
N ASN A 246 15.24 18.85 11.03
CA ASN A 246 14.97 18.75 12.46
C ASN A 246 14.69 17.29 12.87
N PRO A 247 15.74 16.47 13.08
CA PRO A 247 15.57 15.07 13.48
C PRO A 247 14.77 14.89 14.77
N GLN A 248 14.83 15.86 15.70
CA GLN A 248 14.07 15.80 16.94
C GLN A 248 12.57 15.96 16.69
N ALA A 249 12.16 16.90 15.84
CA ALA A 249 10.76 17.06 15.47
C ALA A 249 10.24 15.78 14.75
N TYR A 250 11.02 15.21 13.85
CA TYR A 250 10.70 13.95 13.21
C TYR A 250 10.52 12.80 14.22
N GLN A 251 11.42 12.71 15.21
CA GLN A 251 11.33 11.71 16.26
C GLN A 251 10.06 11.89 17.10
N ILE A 252 9.70 13.11 17.48
CA ILE A 252 8.47 13.40 18.22
C ILE A 252 7.26 12.92 17.43
N LEU A 253 7.14 13.29 16.15
CA LEU A 253 5.99 12.93 15.32
C LEU A 253 5.93 11.44 14.95
N SER A 254 7.05 10.73 14.99
CA SER A 254 7.13 9.30 14.72
C SER A 254 7.07 8.40 15.95
N SER A 255 7.05 8.97 17.16
CA SER A 255 7.00 8.24 18.43
C SER A 255 5.80 8.58 19.30
N THR A 256 5.26 9.79 19.20
CA THR A 256 4.15 10.27 20.03
C THR A 256 2.81 9.95 19.35
N ALA A 257 1.99 9.11 20.00
CA ALA A 257 0.63 8.84 19.56
C ALA A 257 -0.34 9.87 20.13
N VAL A 258 -1.23 10.37 19.29
CA VAL A 258 -2.30 11.30 19.65
C VAL A 258 -3.66 10.71 19.29
N ASP A 259 -4.70 11.18 19.98
CA ASP A 259 -6.05 10.69 19.78
C ASP A 259 -6.73 11.39 18.59
N TYR A 260 -7.50 10.60 17.85
CA TYR A 260 -8.43 11.06 16.83
C TYR A 260 -9.83 10.60 17.18
N THR A 261 -10.82 11.41 16.91
CA THR A 261 -12.23 11.11 17.18
C THR A 261 -13.12 11.58 16.05
N ASP A 262 -14.14 10.80 15.73
CA ASP A 262 -15.19 11.18 14.78
C ASP A 262 -16.52 10.58 15.24
N VAL A 263 -17.55 11.42 15.32
CA VAL A 263 -18.88 11.05 15.80
C VAL A 263 -19.91 11.65 14.86
N GLY A 264 -20.88 10.86 14.46
CA GLY A 264 -21.95 11.37 13.60
C GLY A 264 -22.89 10.29 13.12
N VAL A 265 -23.67 10.68 12.14
CA VAL A 265 -24.62 9.84 11.41
C VAL A 265 -24.45 10.12 9.93
N ASP A 266 -24.21 9.08 9.14
CA ASP A 266 -24.19 9.17 7.67
C ASP A 266 -24.81 7.90 7.08
N TYR A 267 -24.02 6.97 6.54
CA TYR A 267 -24.48 5.65 6.12
C TYR A 267 -25.05 4.83 7.30
N CYS A 268 -24.43 4.98 8.46
CA CYS A 268 -24.91 4.48 9.75
C CYS A 268 -24.41 5.42 10.86
N ASP A 269 -24.92 5.21 12.08
CA ASP A 269 -24.42 5.89 13.27
C ASP A 269 -22.98 5.47 13.55
N PHE A 270 -22.15 6.40 13.99
CA PHE A 270 -20.76 6.09 14.32
C PHE A 270 -20.24 6.94 15.48
N ALA A 271 -19.36 6.33 16.27
CA ALA A 271 -18.52 6.95 17.26
C ALA A 271 -17.18 6.24 17.25
N VAL A 272 -16.20 6.81 16.58
CA VAL A 272 -14.91 6.17 16.30
C VAL A 272 -13.80 6.93 17.00
N GLN A 273 -12.88 6.21 17.59
CA GLN A 273 -11.72 6.78 18.26
C GLN A 273 -10.50 5.87 18.05
N CYS A 274 -9.34 6.46 17.80
CA CYS A 274 -8.09 5.74 17.64
C CYS A 274 -6.90 6.61 18.00
N LYS A 275 -5.85 6.00 18.53
CA LYS A 275 -4.53 6.63 18.70
C LYS A 275 -3.66 6.35 17.49
N GLN A 276 -3.05 7.39 16.94
CA GLN A 276 -2.12 7.29 15.82
C GLN A 276 -0.91 8.21 16.05
N LYS A 277 0.23 7.78 15.59
CA LYS A 277 1.37 8.68 15.37
C LYS A 277 1.13 9.49 14.11
N ILE A 278 1.62 10.72 14.05
CA ILE A 278 1.52 11.53 12.81
C ILE A 278 2.29 10.86 11.66
N ILE A 279 3.46 10.28 11.97
CA ILE A 279 4.31 9.58 11.00
C ILE A 279 4.55 8.17 11.51
N ASP A 280 3.98 7.17 10.83
CA ASP A 280 4.35 5.79 11.05
C ASP A 280 5.62 5.46 10.27
N VAL A 281 6.52 4.73 10.90
CA VAL A 281 7.82 4.38 10.33
C VAL A 281 8.05 2.87 10.36
N ASP A 282 8.82 2.39 9.40
CA ASP A 282 9.30 1.01 9.38
C ASP A 282 10.50 0.80 10.33
N SER A 283 11.05 -0.42 10.36
CA SER A 283 12.21 -0.78 11.17
C SER A 283 13.49 0.00 10.82
N ARG A 284 13.52 0.65 9.66
CA ARG A 284 14.63 1.51 9.20
C ARG A 284 14.38 2.99 9.49
N GLY A 285 13.26 3.33 10.13
CA GLY A 285 12.86 4.70 10.40
C GLY A 285 12.42 5.48 9.16
N GLN A 286 11.95 4.79 8.11
CA GLN A 286 11.39 5.42 6.92
C GLN A 286 9.87 5.54 7.07
N ALA A 287 9.30 6.68 6.66
CA ALA A 287 7.87 6.90 6.70
C ALA A 287 7.13 5.88 5.82
N VAL A 288 6.11 5.25 6.38
CA VAL A 288 5.23 4.27 5.71
C VAL A 288 3.77 4.68 5.69
N ARG A 289 3.38 5.59 6.58
CA ARG A 289 2.03 6.16 6.59
C ARG A 289 2.03 7.49 7.33
N ILE A 290 1.28 8.46 6.79
CA ILE A 290 0.99 9.75 7.42
C ILE A 290 -0.44 9.70 7.95
N ASN A 291 -0.62 10.03 9.23
CA ASN A 291 -1.92 10.12 9.90
C ASN A 291 -2.11 11.56 10.37
N TYR A 292 -2.67 12.41 9.54
CA TYR A 292 -2.76 13.83 9.82
C TYR A 292 -4.09 14.42 9.35
N ASN A 293 -4.94 14.76 10.30
CA ASN A 293 -6.20 15.45 10.06
C ASN A 293 -6.56 16.29 11.29
N ASN A 294 -6.34 17.60 11.21
CA ASN A 294 -6.63 18.49 12.34
C ASN A 294 -8.10 18.58 12.69
N ALA A 295 -9.02 18.32 11.73
CA ALA A 295 -10.46 18.36 11.99
C ALA A 295 -10.94 17.25 12.93
N THR A 296 -10.24 16.11 12.95
CA THR A 296 -10.61 14.94 13.75
C THR A 296 -9.61 14.63 14.87
N ARG A 297 -8.53 15.41 14.99
CA ARG A 297 -7.62 15.28 16.13
C ARG A 297 -8.33 15.69 17.40
N ASP A 298 -8.36 14.80 18.40
CA ASP A 298 -9.07 15.00 19.65
C ASP A 298 -8.46 16.13 20.49
N THR A 299 -9.28 16.77 21.31
CA THR A 299 -8.82 17.73 22.32
C THR A 299 -8.17 17.04 23.53
N VAL A 300 -8.43 15.76 23.72
CA VAL A 300 -7.78 14.94 24.74
C VAL A 300 -6.37 14.54 24.28
N PHE A 301 -5.38 14.87 25.10
CA PHE A 301 -3.99 14.48 24.91
C PHE A 301 -3.56 13.56 26.06
N ASP A 302 -3.29 12.31 25.75
CA ASP A 302 -2.75 11.34 26.71
C ASP A 302 -1.21 11.33 26.67
N ILE A 303 -0.64 12.51 26.90
CA ILE A 303 0.80 12.72 27.00
C ILE A 303 1.08 13.66 28.21
N PRO A 304 2.27 13.60 28.82
CA PRO A 304 2.65 14.56 29.87
C PRO A 304 2.52 16.01 29.40
N ALA A 305 1.99 16.88 30.26
CA ALA A 305 1.70 18.27 29.91
C ALA A 305 2.93 19.03 29.39
N GLU A 306 4.10 18.73 29.91
CA GLU A 306 5.39 19.27 29.47
C GLU A 306 5.76 18.87 28.03
N ASN A 307 5.23 17.77 27.51
CA ASN A 307 5.47 17.29 26.15
C ASN A 307 4.49 17.87 25.12
N VAL A 308 3.44 18.55 25.54
CA VAL A 308 2.41 19.11 24.65
C VAL A 308 3.01 20.21 23.76
N ARG A 309 3.72 21.17 24.32
CA ARG A 309 4.35 22.24 23.54
C ARG A 309 5.39 21.73 22.54
N PRO A 310 6.33 20.83 22.91
CA PRO A 310 7.24 20.22 21.94
C PRO A 310 6.53 19.49 20.82
N PHE A 311 5.43 18.78 21.11
CA PHE A 311 4.62 18.13 20.09
C PHE A 311 4.00 19.15 19.12
N TYR A 312 3.39 20.21 19.63
CA TYR A 312 2.81 21.26 18.77
C TYR A 312 3.88 21.97 17.93
N ALA A 313 5.07 22.21 18.48
CA ALA A 313 6.17 22.80 17.73
C ALA A 313 6.60 21.90 16.56
N ALA A 314 6.75 20.59 16.80
CA ALA A 314 7.07 19.62 15.77
C ALA A 314 5.96 19.51 14.70
N LEU A 315 4.70 19.47 15.13
CA LEU A 315 3.54 19.43 14.24
C LEU A 315 3.42 20.68 13.39
N LYS A 316 3.68 21.86 13.99
CA LYS A 316 3.65 23.15 13.27
C LYS A 316 4.74 23.21 12.20
N GLU A 317 5.94 22.76 12.50
CA GLU A 317 7.04 22.69 11.53
C GLU A 317 6.71 21.75 10.38
N PHE A 318 6.15 20.57 10.65
CA PHE A 318 5.66 19.66 9.61
C PHE A 318 4.58 20.31 8.74
N ASN A 319 3.60 20.97 9.36
CA ASN A 319 2.53 21.66 8.65
C ASN A 319 3.05 22.82 7.78
N ASP A 320 4.05 23.56 8.25
CA ASP A 320 4.66 24.65 7.48
C ASP A 320 5.40 24.12 6.25
N LEU A 321 6.09 22.99 6.37
CA LEU A 321 6.70 22.29 5.23
C LEU A 321 5.66 21.79 4.24
N LEU A 322 4.54 21.21 4.70
CA LEU A 322 3.43 20.80 3.81
C LEU A 322 2.90 21.98 2.99
N ASN A 323 2.78 23.14 3.59
CA ASN A 323 2.22 24.34 2.96
C ASN A 323 3.23 25.16 2.15
N SER A 324 4.50 24.81 2.18
CA SER A 324 5.52 25.55 1.45
C SER A 324 5.32 25.46 -0.07
N ALA A 325 5.69 26.53 -0.79
CA ALA A 325 5.59 26.57 -2.24
C ALA A 325 6.46 25.51 -2.94
N GLU A 326 7.51 25.04 -2.27
CA GLU A 326 8.40 23.98 -2.75
C GLU A 326 7.74 22.60 -2.80
N HIS A 327 6.79 22.34 -1.89
CA HIS A 327 6.23 21.00 -1.71
C HIS A 327 4.83 20.82 -2.28
N LYS A 328 3.99 21.84 -2.22
CA LYS A 328 2.60 21.70 -2.66
C LYS A 328 2.42 21.82 -4.15
N PHE A 329 1.55 21.00 -4.69
CA PHE A 329 1.11 21.02 -6.08
C PHE A 329 -0.38 21.34 -6.13
N THR A 330 -0.76 22.30 -6.97
CA THR A 330 -2.14 22.77 -7.12
C THR A 330 -2.65 22.46 -8.52
N TYR A 331 -3.87 21.93 -8.60
CA TYR A 331 -4.53 21.63 -9.87
C TYR A 331 -6.05 21.77 -9.75
N LYS A 332 -6.74 21.84 -10.87
CA LYS A 332 -8.19 21.90 -10.88
C LYS A 332 -8.77 20.74 -11.68
N LEU A 333 -9.57 19.90 -11.02
CA LEU A 333 -10.29 18.82 -11.66
C LEU A 333 -11.33 19.37 -12.65
N LYS A 334 -11.46 18.71 -13.78
CA LYS A 334 -12.53 18.93 -14.76
C LYS A 334 -13.62 17.87 -14.58
N PRO A 335 -14.88 18.16 -14.93
CA PRO A 335 -15.92 17.12 -14.96
C PRO A 335 -15.46 15.92 -15.77
N GLY A 336 -15.56 14.73 -15.21
CA GLY A 336 -15.04 13.49 -15.79
C GLY A 336 -13.64 13.06 -15.33
N ASP A 337 -12.91 13.93 -14.65
CA ASP A 337 -11.62 13.56 -14.05
C ASP A 337 -11.83 12.72 -12.79
N ILE A 338 -11.01 11.69 -12.63
CA ILE A 338 -10.92 10.89 -11.39
C ILE A 338 -9.47 10.96 -10.91
N VAL A 339 -9.22 11.65 -9.80
CA VAL A 339 -7.91 11.59 -9.15
C VAL A 339 -7.86 10.38 -8.21
N THR A 340 -6.79 9.62 -8.31
CA THR A 340 -6.52 8.44 -7.48
C THR A 340 -5.19 8.64 -6.76
N PHE A 341 -5.15 8.46 -5.45
CA PHE A 341 -3.92 8.69 -4.69
C PHE A 341 -3.79 7.80 -3.47
N ASP A 342 -2.54 7.61 -3.08
CA ASP A 342 -2.12 6.91 -1.85
C ASP A 342 -2.47 7.77 -0.64
N ASN A 343 -3.55 7.44 0.06
CA ASN A 343 -3.99 8.15 1.26
C ASN A 343 -3.07 7.95 2.47
N TRP A 344 -2.14 7.01 2.40
CA TRP A 344 -1.11 6.84 3.43
C TRP A 344 0.12 7.74 3.21
N ARG A 345 0.23 8.34 2.03
CA ARG A 345 1.38 9.13 1.61
C ARG A 345 1.01 10.56 1.23
N VAL A 346 -0.01 10.73 0.40
CA VAL A 346 -0.40 12.01 -0.17
C VAL A 346 -1.42 12.67 0.73
N LEU A 347 -1.09 13.87 1.22
CA LEU A 347 -2.07 14.73 1.86
C LEU A 347 -2.74 15.60 0.80
N HIS A 348 -4.01 15.81 0.97
CA HIS A 348 -4.82 16.59 0.05
C HIS A 348 -5.58 17.69 0.77
N GLY A 349 -5.93 18.72 0.04
CA GLY A 349 -6.70 19.86 0.49
C GLY A 349 -7.42 20.52 -0.68
N ARG A 350 -8.11 21.61 -0.39
CA ARG A 350 -8.90 22.34 -1.37
C ARG A 350 -8.98 23.79 -0.99
N GLN A 351 -8.84 24.67 -1.97
CA GLN A 351 -9.14 26.08 -1.79
C GLN A 351 -10.64 26.30 -1.63
N SER A 352 -11.02 27.37 -0.93
CA SER A 352 -12.42 27.77 -0.79
C SER A 352 -13.04 28.07 -2.15
N TYR A 353 -14.36 27.97 -2.23
CA TYR A 353 -15.14 28.39 -3.38
C TYR A 353 -16.40 29.12 -2.94
N PRO A 354 -17.01 30.00 -3.77
CA PRO A 354 -18.19 30.76 -3.41
C PRO A 354 -19.37 29.83 -3.12
N SER A 355 -20.09 30.09 -2.03
CA SER A 355 -21.38 29.48 -1.77
C SER A 355 -22.46 30.09 -2.66
N GLY A 356 -23.46 29.30 -3.07
CA GLY A 356 -24.57 29.74 -3.89
C GLY A 356 -25.87 29.02 -3.54
N SER A 357 -26.96 29.41 -4.19
CA SER A 357 -28.27 28.74 -4.04
C SER A 357 -28.33 27.34 -4.66
N GLU A 358 -27.39 27.03 -5.55
CA GLU A 358 -27.25 25.73 -6.20
C GLU A 358 -25.88 25.11 -5.90
N VAL A 359 -25.81 23.78 -5.91
CA VAL A 359 -24.56 23.03 -5.80
C VAL A 359 -23.66 23.39 -7.01
N SER A 360 -22.60 24.13 -6.75
CA SER A 360 -21.65 24.59 -7.79
C SER A 360 -20.48 23.61 -7.99
N ARG A 361 -20.24 22.75 -7.02
CA ARG A 361 -19.15 21.75 -7.04
C ARG A 361 -19.64 20.42 -6.46
N HIS A 362 -19.38 19.33 -7.18
CA HIS A 362 -19.79 18.00 -6.76
C HIS A 362 -18.70 16.99 -7.15
N LEU A 363 -18.16 16.30 -6.14
CA LEU A 363 -17.31 15.15 -6.33
C LEU A 363 -17.98 13.91 -5.72
N GLU A 364 -17.79 12.76 -6.34
CA GLU A 364 -18.04 11.46 -5.72
C GLU A 364 -16.72 10.90 -5.21
N GLY A 365 -16.69 10.38 -3.99
CA GLY A 365 -15.51 9.78 -3.37
C GLY A 365 -15.71 8.31 -3.04
N ALA A 366 -14.62 7.57 -3.02
CA ALA A 366 -14.55 6.18 -2.59
C ALA A 366 -13.15 5.83 -2.10
N TYR A 367 -13.05 4.72 -1.40
CA TYR A 367 -11.78 4.17 -0.93
C TYR A 367 -11.58 2.74 -1.42
N ALA A 368 -10.31 2.35 -1.53
CA ALA A 368 -9.89 0.97 -1.66
C ALA A 368 -8.72 0.68 -0.72
N ASP A 369 -8.64 -0.53 -0.22
CA ASP A 369 -7.49 -0.95 0.58
C ASP A 369 -6.31 -1.35 -0.30
N TRP A 370 -5.09 -1.11 0.18
CA TRP A 370 -3.88 -1.51 -0.53
C TRP A 370 -3.83 -3.00 -0.81
N ASP A 371 -4.39 -3.84 0.04
CA ASP A 371 -4.46 -5.29 -0.20
C ASP A 371 -5.21 -5.62 -1.49
N VAL A 372 -6.35 -4.96 -1.72
CA VAL A 372 -7.17 -5.13 -2.93
C VAL A 372 -6.42 -4.62 -4.16
N VAL A 373 -5.85 -3.42 -4.07
CA VAL A 373 -5.08 -2.78 -5.16
C VAL A 373 -3.86 -3.62 -5.52
N MET A 374 -3.07 -4.05 -4.53
CA MET A 374 -1.87 -4.86 -4.77
C MET A 374 -2.20 -6.25 -5.31
N SER A 375 -3.31 -6.86 -4.87
CA SER A 375 -3.79 -8.11 -5.43
C SER A 375 -4.07 -7.97 -6.94
N ARG A 376 -4.80 -6.92 -7.32
CA ARG A 376 -5.10 -6.65 -8.74
C ARG A 376 -3.83 -6.36 -9.54
N LEU A 377 -2.92 -5.57 -8.99
CA LEU A 377 -1.64 -5.26 -9.63
C LEU A 377 -0.85 -6.53 -9.96
N ARG A 378 -0.74 -7.47 -9.00
CA ARG A 378 -0.04 -8.76 -9.21
C ARG A 378 -0.72 -9.62 -10.28
N LEU A 379 -2.05 -9.67 -10.29
CA LEU A 379 -2.80 -10.41 -11.31
C LEU A 379 -2.62 -9.79 -12.71
N LEU A 380 -2.66 -8.47 -12.81
CA LEU A 380 -2.41 -7.76 -14.07
C LEU A 380 -0.97 -7.97 -14.55
N ARG A 381 0.00 -7.89 -13.63
CA ARG A 381 1.42 -8.15 -13.95
C ARG A 381 1.62 -9.51 -14.60
N LYS A 382 1.01 -10.55 -14.03
CA LYS A 382 1.08 -11.90 -14.59
C LYS A 382 0.55 -11.96 -16.02
N ARG A 383 -0.60 -11.33 -16.26
CA ARG A 383 -1.23 -11.30 -17.60
C ARG A 383 -0.41 -10.51 -18.61
N VAL A 384 0.05 -9.31 -18.24
CA VAL A 384 0.78 -8.40 -19.13
C VAL A 384 2.17 -8.91 -19.45
N LEU A 385 2.88 -9.50 -18.48
CA LEU A 385 4.24 -10.00 -18.65
C LEU A 385 4.30 -11.49 -19.03
N ASN A 386 3.15 -12.16 -19.23
CA ASN A 386 3.07 -13.61 -19.48
C ASN A 386 3.94 -14.44 -18.51
N ARG A 387 3.99 -14.03 -17.25
CA ARG A 387 4.71 -14.73 -16.17
C ARG A 387 3.70 -15.54 -15.37
N ASP A 388 3.86 -16.86 -15.34
CA ASP A 388 3.08 -17.80 -14.51
C ASP A 388 3.39 -17.69 -13.01
#